data_e5d0877d12cd01282c47cc1fc2a89dad
#
_entry.id   e5d0877d12cd01282c47cc1fc2a89dad
#
_cell.length_a   1.000
_cell.length_b   1.000
_cell.length_c   1.000
_cell.angle_alpha   90.00
_cell.angle_beta   90.00
_cell.angle_gamma   90.00
#
_symmetry.space_group_name_H-M   'P 1'
#
loop_
_entity.id
_entity.type
_entity.pdbx_description
1 polymer ?
#
loop_
_entity_poly.entity_id
_entity_poly.type
_entity_poly.pdbx_seq_one_letter_code
_entity_poly.pdbx_strand_id
1 'polypeptide(L)'
;VGIDLSPTAVAAATEAAAERGLSNATFVCADITSFTGYDGRFGTIFDSTLFHSLPVEGREGYLRSIRRAAAPGARYYVLVFATGAFPPEAEAKPHEVSEQELRDAVAPYFTINDVRPAYIHANSPEGMPAPPDAPRDDQGRLLMPAFLLSAHAEN
;
A
#
# COMPACT_ATOMS: atom_id res chain seq x y z
N VAL A 1 -12.22 -5.60 -5.43
CA VAL A 1 -12.67 -5.37 -4.04
C VAL A 1 -11.67 -4.46 -3.37
N GLY A 2 -12.13 -3.36 -2.76
CA GLY A 2 -11.35 -2.50 -1.86
C GLY A 2 -11.71 -2.84 -0.41
N ILE A 3 -10.71 -2.80 0.47
CA ILE A 3 -10.89 -3.06 1.90
C ILE A 3 -10.31 -1.87 2.67
N ASP A 4 -11.07 -1.33 3.59
CA ASP A 4 -10.64 -0.27 4.49
C ASP A 4 -11.23 -0.50 5.89
N LEU A 5 -10.54 -0.09 6.93
CA LEU A 5 -11.02 -0.17 8.31
C LEU A 5 -12.05 0.93 8.62
N SER A 6 -11.99 2.04 7.89
CA SER A 6 -12.88 3.19 8.09
C SER A 6 -14.22 3.02 7.36
N PRO A 7 -15.35 2.94 8.07
CA PRO A 7 -16.66 2.89 7.43
C PRO A 7 -16.96 4.16 6.61
N THR A 8 -16.43 5.31 7.01
CA THR A 8 -16.54 6.56 6.26
C THR A 8 -15.80 6.50 4.92
N ALA A 9 -14.57 5.94 4.90
CA ALA A 9 -13.81 5.76 3.66
C ALA A 9 -14.51 4.77 2.72
N VAL A 10 -15.04 3.67 3.25
CA VAL A 10 -15.82 2.68 2.48
C VAL A 10 -17.07 3.30 1.88
N ALA A 11 -17.82 4.10 2.64
CA ALA A 11 -19.01 4.79 2.15
C ALA A 11 -18.66 5.77 1.01
N ALA A 12 -17.64 6.62 1.20
CA ALA A 12 -17.19 7.57 0.19
C ALA A 12 -16.68 6.88 -1.10
N ALA A 13 -15.94 5.78 -0.96
CA ALA A 13 -15.48 5.00 -2.11
C ALA A 13 -16.64 4.35 -2.87
N THR A 14 -17.66 3.87 -2.15
CA THR A 14 -18.85 3.28 -2.76
C THR A 14 -19.66 4.31 -3.53
N GLU A 15 -19.86 5.50 -2.95
CA GLU A 15 -20.53 6.62 -3.61
C GLU A 15 -19.79 7.08 -4.86
N ALA A 16 -18.48 7.29 -4.76
CA ALA A 16 -17.63 7.68 -5.88
C ALA A 16 -17.62 6.64 -7.02
N ALA A 17 -17.69 5.35 -6.70
CA ALA A 17 -17.81 4.29 -7.69
C ALA A 17 -19.19 4.34 -8.41
N ALA A 18 -20.26 4.56 -7.67
CA ALA A 18 -21.61 4.71 -8.22
C ALA A 18 -21.70 5.92 -9.17
N GLU A 19 -21.19 7.08 -8.75
CA GLU A 19 -21.14 8.30 -9.56
C GLU A 19 -20.37 8.10 -10.88
N ARG A 20 -19.32 7.27 -10.87
CA ARG A 20 -18.50 6.93 -12.05
C ARG A 20 -19.06 5.77 -12.87
N GLY A 21 -20.21 5.20 -12.47
CA GLY A 21 -20.83 4.05 -13.16
C GLY A 21 -20.03 2.74 -13.04
N LEU A 22 -19.20 2.58 -12.00
CA LEU A 22 -18.36 1.40 -11.80
C LEU A 22 -19.17 0.28 -11.10
N SER A 23 -19.91 -0.51 -11.87
CA SER A 23 -20.71 -1.62 -11.33
C SER A 23 -19.92 -2.83 -10.84
N ASN A 24 -18.62 -2.92 -11.19
CA ASN A 24 -17.73 -4.02 -10.82
C ASN A 24 -16.80 -3.69 -9.64
N ALA A 25 -16.97 -2.52 -9.00
CA ALA A 25 -16.24 -2.13 -7.80
C ALA A 25 -17.06 -2.46 -6.54
N THR A 26 -16.43 -3.09 -5.57
CA THR A 26 -17.02 -3.41 -4.27
C THR A 26 -16.09 -2.98 -3.16
N PHE A 27 -16.59 -2.33 -2.12
CA PHE A 27 -15.82 -1.89 -0.97
C PHE A 27 -16.36 -2.51 0.31
N VAL A 28 -15.46 -2.94 1.19
CA VAL A 28 -15.79 -3.67 2.42
C VAL A 28 -15.09 -3.02 3.60
N CYS A 29 -15.87 -2.74 4.66
CA CYS A 29 -15.30 -2.31 5.93
C CYS A 29 -14.82 -3.55 6.70
N ALA A 30 -13.50 -3.72 6.79
CA ALA A 30 -12.89 -4.84 7.48
C ALA A 30 -11.46 -4.52 7.90
N ASP A 31 -10.99 -5.21 8.95
CA ASP A 31 -9.59 -5.20 9.34
C ASP A 31 -8.79 -6.10 8.40
N ILE A 32 -7.89 -5.49 7.63
CA ILE A 32 -7.04 -6.18 6.66
C ILE A 32 -6.11 -7.21 7.32
N THR A 33 -5.80 -7.06 8.60
CA THR A 33 -4.90 -7.98 9.31
C THR A 33 -5.57 -9.31 9.66
N SER A 34 -6.91 -9.38 9.56
CA SER A 34 -7.70 -10.55 9.98
C SER A 34 -8.91 -10.85 9.10
N PHE A 35 -9.10 -10.15 7.96
CA PHE A 35 -10.29 -10.35 7.13
C PHE A 35 -10.38 -11.77 6.54
N THR A 36 -11.60 -12.25 6.29
CA THR A 36 -11.91 -13.59 5.82
C THR A 36 -12.96 -13.58 4.70
N GLY A 37 -13.26 -14.75 4.13
CA GLY A 37 -14.34 -14.90 3.14
C GLY A 37 -13.94 -14.68 1.69
N TYR A 38 -12.61 -14.57 1.42
CA TYR A 38 -12.06 -14.36 0.07
C TYR A 38 -10.94 -15.35 -0.28
N ASP A 39 -10.92 -16.51 0.33
CA ASP A 39 -9.83 -17.49 0.20
C ASP A 39 -9.64 -17.90 -1.27
N GLY A 40 -8.40 -17.74 -1.77
CA GLY A 40 -8.00 -18.11 -3.14
C GLY A 40 -8.70 -17.32 -4.25
N ARG A 41 -9.27 -16.14 -3.96
CA ARG A 41 -10.18 -15.46 -4.89
C ARG A 41 -9.51 -14.45 -5.82
N PHE A 42 -8.42 -13.83 -5.41
CA PHE A 42 -7.85 -12.70 -6.13
C PHE A 42 -6.62 -13.09 -6.94
N GLY A 43 -6.65 -12.82 -8.24
CA GLY A 43 -5.51 -13.00 -9.16
C GLY A 43 -4.50 -11.84 -9.07
N THR A 44 -4.89 -10.71 -8.51
CA THR A 44 -4.00 -9.55 -8.32
C THR A 44 -4.38 -8.80 -7.05
N ILE A 45 -3.38 -8.42 -6.28
CA ILE A 45 -3.50 -7.64 -5.05
C ILE A 45 -2.60 -6.42 -5.17
N PHE A 46 -3.16 -5.24 -4.89
CA PHE A 46 -2.43 -3.97 -4.84
C PHE A 46 -2.49 -3.38 -3.43
N ASP A 47 -1.34 -2.99 -2.94
CA ASP A 47 -1.18 -2.16 -1.75
C ASP A 47 -0.46 -0.87 -2.13
N SER A 48 -1.17 0.23 -2.05
CA SER A 48 -0.58 1.55 -2.23
C SER A 48 -0.62 2.28 -0.90
N THR A 49 0.51 2.29 -0.18
CA THR A 49 0.73 3.04 1.07
C THR A 49 0.09 2.48 2.35
N LEU A 50 -0.50 1.27 2.31
CA LEU A 50 -1.04 0.65 3.52
C LEU A 50 0.04 -0.01 4.38
N PHE A 51 0.94 -0.81 3.78
CA PHE A 51 1.94 -1.59 4.51
C PHE A 51 2.74 -0.75 5.50
N HIS A 52 3.23 0.42 5.09
CA HIS A 52 4.00 1.31 5.95
C HIS A 52 3.15 2.07 6.98
N SER A 53 1.83 2.12 6.78
CA SER A 53 0.88 2.74 7.71
C SER A 53 0.40 1.79 8.80
N LEU A 54 0.59 0.48 8.61
CA LEU A 54 0.29 -0.52 9.62
C LEU A 54 1.35 -0.51 10.74
N PRO A 55 0.93 -0.72 11.99
CA PRO A 55 1.86 -1.09 13.06
C PRO A 55 2.70 -2.30 12.64
N VAL A 56 3.99 -2.32 13.01
CA VAL A 56 4.92 -3.38 12.59
C VAL A 56 4.39 -4.77 12.97
N GLU A 57 3.82 -4.89 14.17
CA GLU A 57 3.20 -6.11 14.69
C GLU A 57 1.95 -6.56 13.92
N GLY A 58 1.29 -5.67 13.20
CA GLY A 58 0.12 -5.96 12.36
C GLY A 58 0.47 -6.50 10.96
N ARG A 59 1.70 -6.28 10.50
CA ARG A 59 2.13 -6.62 9.13
C ARG A 59 2.10 -8.11 8.83
N GLU A 60 2.43 -8.95 9.82
CA GLU A 60 2.33 -10.40 9.68
C GLU A 60 0.88 -10.85 9.44
N GLY A 61 -0.06 -10.36 10.23
CA GLY A 61 -1.50 -10.64 10.07
C GLY A 61 -2.03 -10.19 8.72
N TYR A 62 -1.62 -9.00 8.27
CA TYR A 62 -1.94 -8.47 6.95
C TYR A 62 -1.42 -9.39 5.83
N LEU A 63 -0.13 -9.72 5.81
CA LEU A 63 0.46 -10.58 4.77
C LEU A 63 -0.16 -11.98 4.74
N ARG A 64 -0.46 -12.57 5.91
CA ARG A 64 -1.16 -13.84 6.03
C ARG A 64 -2.58 -13.74 5.43
N SER A 65 -3.29 -12.66 5.69
CA SER A 65 -4.66 -12.45 5.21
C SER A 65 -4.72 -12.28 3.70
N ILE A 66 -3.83 -11.47 3.11
CA ILE A 66 -3.77 -11.32 1.65
C ILE A 66 -3.24 -12.58 0.95
N ARG A 67 -2.30 -13.33 1.57
CA ARG A 67 -1.83 -14.61 1.02
C ARG A 67 -2.95 -15.64 0.97
N ARG A 68 -3.79 -15.72 2.00
CA ARG A 68 -4.97 -16.58 2.00
C ARG A 68 -5.97 -16.19 0.90
N ALA A 69 -6.15 -14.90 0.67
CA ALA A 69 -7.08 -14.40 -0.35
C ALA A 69 -6.53 -14.50 -1.78
N ALA A 70 -5.22 -14.66 -1.94
CA ALA A 70 -4.56 -14.82 -3.22
C ALA A 70 -4.88 -16.19 -3.85
N ALA A 71 -5.28 -16.17 -5.13
CA ALA A 71 -5.36 -17.39 -5.94
C ALA A 71 -3.95 -17.94 -6.23
N PRO A 72 -3.81 -19.22 -6.60
CA PRO A 72 -2.55 -19.75 -7.11
C PRO A 72 -2.01 -18.87 -8.26
N GLY A 73 -0.72 -18.52 -8.21
CA GLY A 73 -0.07 -17.63 -9.18
C GLY A 73 -0.49 -16.15 -9.12
N ALA A 74 -1.28 -15.75 -8.13
CA ALA A 74 -1.71 -14.37 -7.97
C ALA A 74 -0.53 -13.41 -7.84
N ARG A 75 -0.65 -12.21 -8.41
CA ARG A 75 0.35 -11.16 -8.34
C ARG A 75 0.09 -10.25 -7.14
N TYR A 76 1.16 -9.87 -6.45
CA TYR A 76 1.12 -8.89 -5.37
C TYR A 76 2.06 -7.74 -5.69
N TYR A 77 1.54 -6.52 -5.54
CA TYR A 77 2.28 -5.28 -5.72
C TYR A 77 2.11 -4.42 -4.47
N VAL A 78 3.22 -3.93 -3.93
CA VAL A 78 3.20 -3.02 -2.78
C VAL A 78 4.12 -1.84 -3.01
N LEU A 79 3.60 -0.63 -2.72
CA LEU A 79 4.31 0.64 -2.79
C LEU A 79 4.43 1.21 -1.37
N VAL A 80 5.65 1.43 -0.91
CA VAL A 80 5.94 1.92 0.45
C VAL A 80 6.87 3.13 0.40
N PHE A 81 6.79 4.03 1.40
CA PHE A 81 7.83 5.04 1.59
C PHE A 81 9.15 4.38 1.97
N ALA A 82 10.20 4.76 1.24
CA ALA A 82 11.56 4.31 1.53
C ALA A 82 12.15 5.08 2.71
N THR A 83 13.15 4.50 3.37
CA THR A 83 13.98 5.21 4.36
C THR A 83 14.55 6.49 3.73
N GLY A 84 14.39 7.61 4.43
CA GLY A 84 14.79 8.94 3.96
C GLY A 84 13.71 9.67 3.13
N ALA A 85 12.49 9.15 3.06
CA ALA A 85 11.37 9.81 2.39
C ALA A 85 10.89 11.07 3.13
N PHE A 86 11.12 11.15 4.44
CA PHE A 86 10.74 12.27 5.28
C PHE A 86 11.96 12.89 5.98
N PRO A 87 11.93 14.22 6.24
CA PRO A 87 12.95 14.86 7.05
C PRO A 87 13.07 14.18 8.44
N PRO A 88 14.27 14.07 9.00
CA PRO A 88 14.47 13.45 10.32
C PRO A 88 13.63 14.09 11.43
N GLU A 89 13.41 15.39 11.35
CA GLU A 89 12.66 16.23 12.31
C GLU A 89 11.14 16.16 12.16
N ALA A 90 10.62 15.43 11.19
CA ALA A 90 9.17 15.29 11.01
C ALA A 90 8.56 14.52 12.19
N GLU A 91 7.72 15.19 13.00
CA GLU A 91 7.16 14.62 14.22
C GLU A 91 6.09 13.54 13.96
N ALA A 92 5.32 13.69 12.89
CA ALA A 92 4.24 12.76 12.54
C ALA A 92 4.47 12.23 11.12
N LYS A 93 5.29 11.18 11.00
CA LYS A 93 5.56 10.54 9.72
C LYS A 93 5.14 9.06 9.74
N PRO A 94 4.72 8.51 8.59
CA PRO A 94 4.57 7.07 8.43
C PRO A 94 5.89 6.34 8.72
N HIS A 95 5.81 5.06 9.04
CA HIS A 95 7.01 4.24 9.17
C HIS A 95 7.70 4.10 7.82
N GLU A 96 8.94 4.58 7.72
CA GLU A 96 9.77 4.41 6.54
C GLU A 96 10.32 2.98 6.49
N VAL A 97 10.27 2.35 5.32
CA VAL A 97 10.61 0.95 5.15
C VAL A 97 11.91 0.83 4.34
N SER A 98 12.89 0.08 4.83
CA SER A 98 14.07 -0.28 4.04
C SER A 98 13.73 -1.39 3.05
N GLU A 99 14.53 -1.50 1.97
CA GLU A 99 14.38 -2.59 1.00
C GLU A 99 14.49 -3.96 1.68
N GLN A 100 15.43 -4.11 2.62
CA GLN A 100 15.63 -5.37 3.33
C GLN A 100 14.44 -5.73 4.22
N GLU A 101 13.93 -4.76 4.98
CA GLU A 101 12.72 -4.95 5.81
C GLU A 101 11.51 -5.38 4.97
N LEU A 102 11.32 -4.76 3.79
CA LEU A 102 10.22 -5.13 2.90
C LEU A 102 10.39 -6.56 2.35
N ARG A 103 11.60 -6.93 1.95
CA ARG A 103 11.92 -8.29 1.49
C ARG A 103 11.70 -9.33 2.59
N ASP A 104 12.22 -9.09 3.78
CA ASP A 104 12.12 -10.02 4.90
C ASP A 104 10.66 -10.24 5.33
N ALA A 105 9.85 -9.20 5.28
CA ALA A 105 8.43 -9.30 5.60
C ALA A 105 7.63 -10.10 4.54
N VAL A 106 7.89 -9.87 3.26
CA VAL A 106 7.08 -10.44 2.15
C VAL A 106 7.52 -11.86 1.78
N ALA A 107 8.81 -12.17 1.83
CA ALA A 107 9.37 -13.46 1.38
C ALA A 107 8.74 -14.72 2.02
N PRO A 108 8.29 -14.72 3.29
CA PRO A 108 7.60 -15.88 3.88
C PRO A 108 6.24 -16.21 3.25
N TYR A 109 5.64 -15.27 2.53
CA TYR A 109 4.26 -15.39 2.00
C TYR A 109 4.19 -15.41 0.48
N PHE A 110 5.13 -14.72 -0.21
CA PHE A 110 5.15 -14.56 -1.65
C PHE A 110 6.56 -14.70 -2.21
N THR A 111 6.68 -15.28 -3.38
CA THR A 111 7.95 -15.28 -4.12
C THR A 111 8.17 -13.89 -4.74
N ILE A 112 9.21 -13.20 -4.28
CA ILE A 112 9.54 -11.85 -4.74
C ILE A 112 10.14 -11.91 -6.14
N ASN A 113 9.55 -11.18 -7.08
CA ASN A 113 10.07 -11.05 -8.44
C ASN A 113 11.06 -9.89 -8.55
N ASP A 114 10.71 -8.74 -7.95
CA ASP A 114 11.49 -7.51 -8.06
C ASP A 114 11.20 -6.56 -6.90
N VAL A 115 12.22 -5.81 -6.48
CA VAL A 115 12.08 -4.62 -5.62
C VAL A 115 12.92 -3.52 -6.23
N ARG A 116 12.31 -2.41 -6.56
CA ARG A 116 12.98 -1.29 -7.22
C ARG A 116 12.66 0.04 -6.58
N PRO A 117 13.59 1.01 -6.67
CA PRO A 117 13.31 2.39 -6.33
C PRO A 117 12.13 2.93 -7.14
N ALA A 118 11.29 3.71 -6.49
CA ALA A 118 10.09 4.32 -7.05
C ALA A 118 9.85 5.68 -6.37
N TYR A 119 8.77 6.36 -6.75
CA TYR A 119 8.34 7.58 -6.10
C TYR A 119 6.85 7.54 -5.80
N ILE A 120 6.48 8.06 -4.63
CA ILE A 120 5.11 8.44 -4.32
C ILE A 120 4.98 9.92 -4.64
N HIS A 121 4.04 10.26 -5.53
CA HIS A 121 3.75 11.63 -5.94
C HIS A 121 2.76 12.24 -4.97
N ALA A 122 3.19 13.23 -4.20
CA ALA A 122 2.38 13.87 -3.18
C ALA A 122 2.17 15.36 -3.46
N ASN A 123 0.93 15.83 -3.30
CA ASN A 123 0.69 17.25 -3.21
C ASN A 123 1.30 17.78 -1.91
N SER A 124 1.95 18.95 -1.96
CA SER A 124 2.40 19.62 -0.73
C SER A 124 1.16 20.04 0.07
N PRO A 125 0.95 19.54 1.30
CA PRO A 125 -0.12 20.04 2.14
C PRO A 125 0.10 21.54 2.41
N GLU A 126 -0.96 22.31 2.44
CA GLU A 126 -0.89 23.71 2.91
C GLU A 126 -0.31 23.73 4.33
N GLY A 127 0.75 24.53 4.54
CA GLY A 127 1.40 24.67 5.84
C GLY A 127 2.48 23.61 6.18
N MET A 128 2.75 22.64 5.31
CA MET A 128 3.90 21.74 5.47
C MET A 128 4.98 22.16 4.46
N PRO A 129 6.02 22.88 4.87
CA PRO A 129 7.09 23.30 3.96
C PRO A 129 7.89 22.07 3.54
N ALA A 130 7.79 21.72 2.27
CA ALA A 130 8.77 20.82 1.69
C ALA A 130 10.11 21.56 1.52
N PRO A 131 11.27 20.88 1.64
CA PRO A 131 12.54 21.49 1.33
C PRO A 131 12.49 22.19 -0.04
N PRO A 132 13.09 23.39 -0.18
CA PRO A 132 13.06 24.17 -1.43
C PRO A 132 13.54 23.37 -2.65
N ASP A 133 14.47 22.46 -2.43
CA ASP A 133 15.16 21.62 -3.41
C ASP A 133 14.56 20.20 -3.52
N ALA A 134 13.43 19.94 -2.83
CA ALA A 134 12.77 18.64 -2.94
C ALA A 134 12.38 18.36 -4.41
N PRO A 135 12.70 17.20 -4.95
CA PRO A 135 12.40 16.87 -6.33
C PRO A 135 10.88 16.87 -6.56
N ARG A 136 10.49 17.42 -7.70
CA ARG A 136 9.08 17.53 -8.10
C ARG A 136 8.89 17.01 -9.52
N ASP A 137 7.69 16.52 -9.80
CA ASP A 137 7.29 16.19 -11.16
C ASP A 137 6.86 17.45 -11.95
N ASP A 138 6.48 17.23 -13.21
CA ASP A 138 6.00 18.26 -14.15
C ASP A 138 4.68 18.94 -13.72
N GLN A 139 3.95 18.35 -12.76
CA GLN A 139 2.74 18.91 -12.16
C GLN A 139 3.02 19.62 -10.80
N GLY A 140 4.29 19.75 -10.41
CA GLY A 140 4.71 20.36 -9.15
C GLY A 140 4.51 19.49 -7.91
N ARG A 141 4.15 18.21 -8.05
CA ARG A 141 3.99 17.29 -6.93
C ARG A 141 5.36 16.81 -6.44
N LEU A 142 5.50 16.67 -5.13
CA LEU A 142 6.70 16.11 -4.51
C LEU A 142 6.93 14.66 -4.98
N LEU A 143 8.16 14.34 -5.31
CA LEU A 143 8.63 12.98 -5.59
C LEU A 143 9.24 12.41 -4.30
N MET A 144 8.42 11.70 -3.53
CA MET A 144 8.87 11.12 -2.26
C MET A 144 9.47 9.73 -2.50
N PRO A 145 10.73 9.49 -2.05
CA PRO A 145 11.38 8.20 -2.22
C PRO A 145 10.53 7.03 -1.73
N ALA A 146 10.47 5.99 -2.55
CA ALA A 146 9.64 4.81 -2.29
C ALA A 146 10.31 3.54 -2.83
N PHE A 147 9.81 2.37 -2.39
CA PHE A 147 10.07 1.09 -3.03
C PHE A 147 8.77 0.53 -3.60
N LEU A 148 8.86 0.05 -4.84
CA LEU A 148 7.82 -0.78 -5.44
C LEU A 148 8.31 -2.24 -5.47
N LEU A 149 7.62 -3.11 -4.73
CA LEU A 149 7.85 -4.54 -4.78
C LEU A 149 6.78 -5.21 -5.64
N SER A 150 7.20 -6.17 -6.45
CA SER A 150 6.33 -7.11 -7.14
C SER A 150 6.66 -8.55 -6.71
N ALA A 151 5.63 -9.33 -6.46
CA ALA A 151 5.74 -10.72 -6.03
C ALA A 151 4.58 -11.55 -6.59
N HIS A 152 4.64 -12.88 -6.41
CA HIS A 152 3.54 -13.76 -6.77
C HIS A 152 3.33 -14.84 -5.70
N ALA A 153 2.10 -15.33 -5.60
CA ALA A 153 1.76 -16.50 -4.79
C ALA A 153 2.18 -17.77 -5.54
N GLU A 154 2.88 -18.65 -4.87
CA GLU A 154 3.16 -19.99 -5.43
C GLU A 154 1.86 -20.79 -5.63
N ASN A 155 1.90 -21.72 -6.60
CA ASN A 155 0.78 -22.60 -6.95
C ASN A 155 0.45 -23.61 -5.84
#